data_7e54bc27c4c6beaf80cfe2a014119851
#
_entry.id   7e54bc27c4c6beaf80cfe2a014119851
#
_cell.length_a   1.000
_cell.length_b   1.000
_cell.length_c   1.000
_cell.angle_alpha   90.00
_cell.angle_beta   90.00
_cell.angle_gamma   90.00
#
_symmetry.space_group_name_H-M   'P 1'
#
loop_
_entity.id
_entity.type
_entity.pdbx_description
1 polymer ?
#
loop_
_entity_poly.entity_id
_entity_poly.type
_entity_poly.pdbx_seq_one_letter_code
_entity_poly.pdbx_strand_id
1 'polypeptide(L)'
;MANAFMVSGLTKTYKDFVLDHVSFTVPSGSIVGLIGENGAGKSTTINAALGLIQKEDGVVSILDKEELDGDIKEQIGVVFDGSNYPEILSPRKLNRVMKNIYRTWDERVYFGLLKQFSLPSDKQIKHFSKGMKMKLGIAVALSHHPKLLILDEATSGLDPVMRDEILDIFNDFTRDESHAILISSHIVSDLEKICDYVAFLHKGNLVLFEEKDRLLEKYGIIQCT
;
A
#
# COMPACT_ATOMS: atom_id res chain seq x y z
N MET A 1 -19.91 1.10 -8.90
CA MET A 1 -18.55 0.62 -9.14
C MET A 1 -18.26 -0.44 -8.09
N ALA A 2 -17.52 -1.50 -8.43
CA ALA A 2 -17.08 -2.48 -7.42
C ALA A 2 -15.99 -1.87 -6.54
N ASN A 3 -15.92 -2.29 -5.28
CA ASN A 3 -14.87 -1.85 -4.37
C ASN A 3 -13.80 -2.93 -4.28
N ALA A 4 -12.55 -2.59 -4.61
CA ALA A 4 -11.42 -3.49 -4.42
C ALA A 4 -11.07 -3.68 -2.93
N PHE A 5 -11.39 -2.67 -2.11
CA PHE A 5 -11.18 -2.71 -0.66
C PHE A 5 -12.25 -1.89 0.05
N MET A 6 -12.72 -2.39 1.19
CA MET A 6 -13.69 -1.70 2.04
C MET A 6 -13.42 -2.00 3.50
N VAL A 7 -13.47 -0.99 4.33
CA VAL A 7 -13.59 -1.12 5.79
C VAL A 7 -14.84 -0.36 6.24
N SER A 8 -15.59 -0.93 7.17
CA SER A 8 -16.81 -0.35 7.73
C SER A 8 -16.83 -0.55 9.24
N GLY A 9 -16.79 0.54 10.00
CA GLY A 9 -16.81 0.53 11.45
C GLY A 9 -15.59 -0.14 12.10
N LEU A 10 -14.43 -0.14 11.41
CA LEU A 10 -13.24 -0.83 11.89
C LEU A 10 -12.75 -0.23 13.20
N THR A 11 -12.72 -1.05 14.24
CA THR A 11 -12.36 -0.65 15.61
C THR A 11 -11.25 -1.52 16.18
N LYS A 12 -10.25 -0.86 16.79
CA LYS A 12 -9.16 -1.52 17.50
C LYS A 12 -8.67 -0.66 18.66
N THR A 13 -8.68 -1.22 19.85
CA THR A 13 -8.24 -0.55 21.08
C THR A 13 -6.85 -1.04 21.50
N TYR A 14 -6.00 -0.11 21.86
CA TYR A 14 -4.75 -0.33 22.59
C TYR A 14 -4.78 0.49 23.89
N LYS A 15 -3.81 0.30 24.77
CA LYS A 15 -3.76 0.99 26.05
C LYS A 15 -3.87 2.52 25.92
N ASP A 16 -3.17 3.10 24.94
CA ASP A 16 -3.02 4.56 24.78
C ASP A 16 -3.52 5.06 23.41
N PHE A 17 -4.23 4.21 22.64
CA PHE A 17 -4.72 4.54 21.31
C PHE A 17 -5.97 3.73 20.95
N VAL A 18 -6.92 4.38 20.31
CA VAL A 18 -8.11 3.72 19.76
C VAL A 18 -8.25 4.08 18.29
N LEU A 19 -8.33 3.05 17.43
CA LEU A 19 -8.86 3.19 16.08
C LEU A 19 -10.38 3.07 16.21
N ASP A 20 -11.12 4.15 15.91
CA ASP A 20 -12.52 4.29 16.26
C ASP A 20 -13.42 4.34 15.03
N HIS A 21 -14.16 3.25 14.77
CA HIS A 21 -15.20 3.12 13.73
C HIS A 21 -14.79 3.62 12.33
N VAL A 22 -13.54 3.37 11.94
CA VAL A 22 -13.00 3.82 10.64
C VAL A 22 -13.75 3.14 9.49
N SER A 23 -14.23 3.95 8.53
CA SER A 23 -15.02 3.47 7.39
C SER A 23 -14.63 4.22 6.12
N PHE A 24 -14.09 3.51 5.12
CA PHE A 24 -13.81 4.04 3.78
C PHE A 24 -13.72 2.89 2.77
N THR A 25 -13.66 3.24 1.49
CA THR A 25 -13.57 2.28 0.39
C THR A 25 -12.41 2.64 -0.56
N VAL A 26 -11.93 1.64 -1.30
CA VAL A 26 -11.05 1.82 -2.46
C VAL A 26 -11.80 1.31 -3.68
N PRO A 27 -12.34 2.19 -4.52
CA PRO A 27 -12.99 1.76 -5.76
C PRO A 27 -12.01 1.06 -6.70
N SER A 28 -12.49 0.09 -7.47
CA SER A 28 -11.68 -0.49 -8.56
C SER A 28 -11.32 0.60 -9.58
N GLY A 29 -10.13 0.53 -10.14
CA GLY A 29 -9.59 1.52 -11.07
C GLY A 29 -9.02 2.77 -10.39
N SER A 30 -8.93 2.83 -9.04
CA SER A 30 -8.53 4.04 -8.34
C SER A 30 -7.38 3.85 -7.35
N ILE A 31 -6.75 4.97 -7.02
CA ILE A 31 -5.72 5.09 -5.99
C ILE A 31 -6.30 5.89 -4.82
N VAL A 32 -6.35 5.27 -3.65
CA VAL A 32 -6.79 5.93 -2.41
C VAL A 32 -5.58 6.18 -1.51
N GLY A 33 -5.36 7.45 -1.16
CA GLY A 33 -4.36 7.87 -0.21
C GLY A 33 -4.88 7.86 1.23
N LEU A 34 -4.29 7.06 2.10
CA LEU A 34 -4.56 7.06 3.54
C LEU A 34 -3.58 8.00 4.22
N ILE A 35 -4.01 9.21 4.50
CA ILE A 35 -3.19 10.30 5.05
C ILE A 35 -3.35 10.40 6.56
N GLY A 36 -2.31 10.83 7.24
CA GLY A 36 -2.33 11.14 8.66
C GLY A 36 -0.94 11.22 9.25
N GLU A 37 -0.82 11.87 10.39
CA GLU A 37 0.42 11.95 11.15
C GLU A 37 0.93 10.56 11.58
N ASN A 38 2.16 10.49 12.04
CA ASN A 38 2.67 9.29 12.67
C ASN A 38 1.85 8.99 13.94
N GLY A 39 1.39 7.74 14.07
CA GLY A 39 0.49 7.35 15.16
C GLY A 39 -1.01 7.64 14.89
N ALA A 40 -1.40 8.19 13.73
CA ALA A 40 -2.81 8.44 13.41
C ALA A 40 -3.66 7.18 13.24
N GLY A 41 -3.03 5.99 13.04
CA GLY A 41 -3.73 4.71 12.88
C GLY A 41 -3.62 4.09 11.49
N LYS A 42 -2.87 4.66 10.54
CA LYS A 42 -2.73 4.17 9.16
C LYS A 42 -2.32 2.69 9.10
N SER A 43 -1.15 2.37 9.67
CA SER A 43 -0.65 0.97 9.70
C SER A 43 -1.55 0.05 10.54
N THR A 44 -2.20 0.56 11.58
CA THR A 44 -3.18 -0.20 12.36
C THR A 44 -4.38 -0.58 11.49
N THR A 45 -4.90 0.36 10.71
CA THR A 45 -6.00 0.12 9.76
C THR A 45 -5.62 -0.95 8.74
N ILE A 46 -4.45 -0.82 8.10
CA ILE A 46 -3.95 -1.77 7.12
C ILE A 46 -3.75 -3.16 7.76
N ASN A 47 -3.08 -3.24 8.90
CA ASN A 47 -2.80 -4.51 9.57
C ASN A 47 -4.08 -5.21 10.04
N ALA A 48 -5.07 -4.46 10.55
CA ALA A 48 -6.37 -5.03 10.94
C ALA A 48 -7.15 -5.52 9.72
N ALA A 49 -7.12 -4.76 8.62
CA ALA A 49 -7.78 -5.15 7.38
C ALA A 49 -7.15 -6.40 6.75
N LEU A 50 -5.83 -6.58 6.86
CA LEU A 50 -5.12 -7.77 6.38
C LEU A 50 -5.19 -8.96 7.37
N GLY A 51 -5.88 -8.80 8.51
CA GLY A 51 -5.96 -9.85 9.53
C GLY A 51 -4.65 -10.14 10.25
N LEU A 52 -3.66 -9.24 10.17
CA LEU A 52 -2.38 -9.37 10.86
C LEU A 52 -2.49 -9.03 12.34
N ILE A 53 -3.49 -8.24 12.71
CA ILE A 53 -3.92 -7.97 14.07
C ILE A 53 -5.42 -8.20 14.17
N GLN A 54 -5.88 -8.67 15.33
CA GLN A 54 -7.29 -8.90 15.56
C GLN A 54 -8.02 -7.56 15.75
N LYS A 55 -9.01 -7.29 14.91
CA LYS A 55 -9.97 -6.20 15.10
C LYS A 55 -10.97 -6.54 16.19
N GLU A 56 -11.56 -5.55 16.83
CA GLU A 56 -12.59 -5.72 17.87
C GLU A 56 -13.98 -5.63 17.26
N ASP A 57 -14.17 -4.74 16.28
CA ASP A 57 -15.43 -4.58 15.57
C ASP A 57 -15.20 -4.15 14.11
N GLY A 58 -16.27 -4.09 13.35
CA GLY A 58 -16.29 -3.67 11.95
C GLY A 58 -16.16 -4.81 10.94
N VAL A 59 -16.45 -4.47 9.70
CA VAL A 59 -16.38 -5.37 8.54
C VAL A 59 -15.24 -4.94 7.64
N VAL A 60 -14.50 -5.90 7.12
CA VAL A 60 -13.49 -5.69 6.07
C VAL A 60 -13.86 -6.57 4.89
N SER A 61 -13.86 -5.99 3.69
CA SER A 61 -14.02 -6.73 2.44
C SER A 61 -12.89 -6.38 1.49
N ILE A 62 -12.27 -7.39 0.90
CA ILE A 62 -11.20 -7.23 -0.10
C ILE A 62 -11.60 -8.06 -1.33
N LEU A 63 -11.67 -7.39 -2.49
CA LEU A 63 -12.11 -7.98 -3.76
C LEU A 63 -13.47 -8.71 -3.61
N ASP A 64 -14.42 -8.01 -2.95
CA ASP A 64 -15.77 -8.49 -2.63
C ASP A 64 -15.82 -9.73 -1.71
N LYS A 65 -14.74 -10.02 -0.98
CA LYS A 65 -14.65 -11.13 -0.01
C LYS A 65 -14.34 -10.60 1.39
N GLU A 66 -15.05 -11.10 2.38
CA GLU A 66 -14.78 -10.81 3.80
C GLU A 66 -13.70 -11.74 4.38
N GLU A 67 -13.54 -12.92 3.81
CA GLU A 67 -12.51 -13.88 4.23
C GLU A 67 -11.28 -13.79 3.31
N LEU A 68 -10.12 -13.64 3.92
CA LEU A 68 -8.83 -13.63 3.23
C LEU A 68 -8.31 -15.07 3.08
N ASP A 69 -8.92 -15.82 2.17
CA ASP A 69 -8.43 -17.15 1.78
C ASP A 69 -7.15 -17.07 0.92
N GLY A 70 -6.62 -18.24 0.52
CA GLY A 70 -5.42 -18.31 -0.30
C GLY A 70 -5.57 -17.65 -1.67
N ASP A 71 -6.74 -17.77 -2.29
CA ASP A 71 -7.02 -17.25 -3.63
C ASP A 71 -7.14 -15.71 -3.63
N ILE A 72 -7.67 -15.13 -2.55
CA ILE A 72 -7.69 -13.68 -2.36
C ILE A 72 -6.29 -13.15 -2.06
N LYS A 73 -5.52 -13.82 -1.19
CA LYS A 73 -4.15 -13.40 -0.85
C LYS A 73 -3.22 -13.38 -2.06
N GLU A 74 -3.43 -14.28 -3.03
CA GLU A 74 -2.69 -14.25 -4.29
C GLU A 74 -2.97 -13.01 -5.15
N GLN A 75 -4.13 -12.38 -4.98
CA GLN A 75 -4.54 -11.19 -5.74
C GLN A 75 -4.20 -9.88 -5.02
N ILE A 76 -3.52 -9.94 -3.87
CA ILE A 76 -3.14 -8.76 -3.09
C ILE A 76 -1.63 -8.64 -3.05
N GLY A 77 -1.08 -7.55 -3.55
CA GLY A 77 0.33 -7.17 -3.35
C GLY A 77 0.45 -6.27 -2.12
N VAL A 78 1.31 -6.63 -1.17
CA VAL A 78 1.49 -5.84 0.05
C VAL A 78 2.94 -5.41 0.20
N VAL A 79 3.14 -4.13 0.49
CA VAL A 79 4.45 -3.55 0.83
C VAL A 79 4.31 -2.81 2.15
N PHE A 80 5.05 -3.24 3.16
CA PHE A 80 5.11 -2.57 4.46
C PHE A 80 6.34 -1.67 4.59
N ASP A 81 6.30 -0.70 5.50
CA ASP A 81 7.51 0.03 5.89
C ASP A 81 8.55 -0.93 6.50
N GLY A 82 9.69 -1.03 5.84
CA GLY A 82 10.78 -1.89 6.26
C GLY A 82 10.98 -3.15 5.42
N SER A 83 11.86 -4.05 5.89
CA SER A 83 12.17 -5.29 5.19
C SER A 83 11.39 -6.45 5.81
N ASN A 84 10.53 -7.06 5.00
CA ASN A 84 9.72 -8.21 5.41
C ASN A 84 10.28 -9.54 4.87
N TYR A 85 11.48 -9.52 4.32
CA TYR A 85 12.13 -10.71 3.77
C TYR A 85 13.33 -11.15 4.59
N PRO A 86 13.62 -12.46 4.69
CA PRO A 86 14.79 -12.95 5.40
C PRO A 86 16.07 -12.32 4.86
N GLU A 87 16.78 -11.61 5.72
CA GLU A 87 17.94 -10.78 5.35
C GLU A 87 19.13 -11.56 4.80
N ILE A 88 19.18 -12.86 5.07
CA ILE A 88 20.23 -13.77 4.56
C ILE A 88 20.03 -14.16 3.08
N LEU A 89 18.83 -13.96 2.55
CA LEU A 89 18.55 -14.22 1.14
C LEU A 89 19.11 -13.11 0.25
N SER A 90 19.42 -13.48 -0.99
CA SER A 90 19.55 -12.50 -2.09
C SER A 90 18.27 -12.47 -2.90
N PRO A 91 18.01 -11.40 -3.72
CA PRO A 91 16.85 -11.35 -4.60
C PRO A 91 16.69 -12.59 -5.49
N ARG A 92 17.80 -13.16 -6.00
CA ARG A 92 17.77 -14.42 -6.76
C ARG A 92 17.27 -15.61 -5.94
N LYS A 93 17.65 -15.69 -4.66
CA LYS A 93 17.14 -16.74 -3.76
C LYS A 93 15.70 -16.49 -3.35
N LEU A 94 15.34 -15.23 -3.13
CA LEU A 94 13.97 -14.81 -2.84
C LEU A 94 13.02 -15.19 -3.98
N ASN A 95 13.40 -14.98 -5.25
CA ASN A 95 12.63 -15.43 -6.41
C ASN A 95 12.24 -16.93 -6.31
N ARG A 96 13.17 -17.79 -5.91
CA ARG A 96 12.86 -19.24 -5.77
C ARG A 96 11.83 -19.50 -4.68
N VAL A 97 11.83 -18.71 -3.61
CA VAL A 97 10.84 -18.82 -2.52
C VAL A 97 9.48 -18.37 -3.03
N MET A 98 9.43 -17.19 -3.65
CA MET A 98 8.16 -16.59 -4.13
C MET A 98 7.48 -17.43 -5.20
N LYS A 99 8.25 -18.04 -6.09
CA LYS A 99 7.73 -18.98 -7.09
C LYS A 99 7.03 -20.22 -6.50
N ASN A 100 7.37 -20.61 -5.27
CA ASN A 100 6.68 -21.70 -4.58
C ASN A 100 5.48 -21.22 -3.73
N ILE A 101 5.36 -19.91 -3.49
CA ILE A 101 4.27 -19.31 -2.73
C ILE A 101 3.14 -18.89 -3.66
N TYR A 102 3.46 -18.17 -4.73
CA TYR A 102 2.49 -17.60 -5.66
C TYR A 102 2.39 -18.42 -6.93
N ARG A 103 1.19 -18.89 -7.29
CA ARG A 103 0.92 -19.64 -8.53
C ARG A 103 1.09 -18.76 -9.77
N THR A 104 0.80 -17.46 -9.62
CA THR A 104 0.86 -16.43 -10.67
C THR A 104 2.24 -15.75 -10.78
N TRP A 105 3.26 -16.26 -10.07
CA TRP A 105 4.59 -15.64 -10.05
C TRP A 105 5.24 -15.55 -11.42
N ASP A 106 5.61 -14.34 -11.84
CA ASP A 106 6.32 -14.06 -13.07
C ASP A 106 7.78 -13.65 -12.83
N GLU A 107 8.69 -14.60 -13.09
CA GLU A 107 10.14 -14.35 -12.96
C GLU A 107 10.65 -13.27 -13.92
N ARG A 108 10.02 -13.09 -15.09
CA ARG A 108 10.45 -12.09 -16.08
C ARG A 108 10.13 -10.69 -15.58
N VAL A 109 8.92 -10.49 -15.05
CA VAL A 109 8.51 -9.24 -14.41
C VAL A 109 9.43 -8.95 -13.24
N TYR A 110 9.67 -9.93 -12.36
CA TYR A 110 10.53 -9.77 -11.19
C TYR A 110 11.94 -9.31 -11.55
N PHE A 111 12.65 -10.04 -12.43
CA PHE A 111 14.01 -9.66 -12.82
C PHE A 111 14.04 -8.39 -13.67
N GLY A 112 12.98 -8.09 -14.42
CA GLY A 112 12.79 -6.81 -15.12
C GLY A 112 12.77 -5.64 -14.15
N LEU A 113 11.96 -5.72 -13.10
CA LEU A 113 11.88 -4.71 -12.05
C LEU A 113 13.19 -4.59 -11.24
N LEU A 114 13.86 -5.70 -10.94
CA LEU A 114 15.17 -5.63 -10.29
C LEU A 114 16.18 -4.84 -11.15
N LYS A 115 16.17 -5.06 -12.47
CA LYS A 115 17.03 -4.32 -13.40
C LYS A 115 16.66 -2.85 -13.46
N GLN A 116 15.37 -2.53 -13.60
CA GLN A 116 14.84 -1.16 -13.61
C GLN A 116 15.24 -0.41 -12.34
N PHE A 117 15.05 -1.01 -11.18
CA PHE A 117 15.40 -0.42 -9.88
C PHE A 117 16.90 -0.49 -9.55
N SER A 118 17.74 -0.97 -10.47
CA SER A 118 19.18 -1.15 -10.27
C SER A 118 19.52 -1.98 -9.02
N LEU A 119 18.73 -3.01 -8.72
CA LEU A 119 18.92 -3.89 -7.56
C LEU A 119 19.85 -5.08 -7.93
N PRO A 120 20.92 -5.32 -7.16
CA PRO A 120 21.82 -6.44 -7.40
C PRO A 120 21.16 -7.77 -7.01
N SER A 121 21.04 -8.70 -7.97
CA SER A 121 20.30 -9.96 -7.78
C SER A 121 20.98 -10.95 -6.81
N ASP A 122 22.30 -10.86 -6.64
CA ASP A 122 23.10 -11.83 -5.87
C ASP A 122 23.56 -11.32 -4.50
N LYS A 123 23.45 -10.01 -4.23
CA LYS A 123 23.79 -9.40 -2.95
C LYS A 123 22.73 -9.71 -1.90
N GLN A 124 23.13 -10.07 -0.69
CA GLN A 124 22.20 -10.36 0.41
C GLN A 124 21.41 -9.09 0.83
N ILE A 125 20.12 -9.29 1.17
CA ILE A 125 19.18 -8.24 1.57
C ILE A 125 19.66 -7.47 2.81
N LYS A 126 20.39 -8.10 3.73
CA LYS A 126 20.98 -7.41 4.89
C LYS A 126 21.91 -6.24 4.53
N HIS A 127 22.44 -6.24 3.31
CA HIS A 127 23.31 -5.18 2.81
C HIS A 127 22.60 -4.15 1.94
N PHE A 128 21.25 -4.22 1.88
CA PHE A 128 20.41 -3.25 1.17
C PHE A 128 20.14 -2.05 2.07
N SER A 129 20.13 -0.85 1.48
CA SER A 129 19.60 0.35 2.14
C SER A 129 18.09 0.22 2.33
N LYS A 130 17.48 1.10 3.16
CA LYS A 130 16.02 1.14 3.33
C LYS A 130 15.32 1.30 1.97
N GLY A 131 15.77 2.20 1.11
CA GLY A 131 15.22 2.39 -0.23
C GLY A 131 15.37 1.16 -1.14
N MET A 132 16.51 0.46 -1.10
CA MET A 132 16.68 -0.80 -1.84
C MET A 132 15.73 -1.90 -1.35
N LYS A 133 15.50 -2.00 -0.05
CA LYS A 133 14.55 -2.96 0.53
C LYS A 133 13.12 -2.62 0.10
N MET A 134 12.75 -1.34 0.06
CA MET A 134 11.46 -0.87 -0.41
C MET A 134 11.24 -1.22 -1.89
N LYS A 135 12.19 -0.91 -2.76
CA LYS A 135 12.15 -1.27 -4.19
C LYS A 135 12.01 -2.80 -4.39
N LEU A 136 12.70 -3.59 -3.58
CA LEU A 136 12.57 -5.05 -3.62
C LEU A 136 11.15 -5.48 -3.22
N GLY A 137 10.55 -4.86 -2.20
CA GLY A 137 9.18 -5.10 -1.79
C GLY A 137 8.18 -4.84 -2.91
N ILE A 138 8.32 -3.71 -3.59
CA ILE A 138 7.50 -3.33 -4.75
C ILE A 138 7.69 -4.33 -5.91
N ALA A 139 8.95 -4.71 -6.20
CA ALA A 139 9.21 -5.71 -7.24
C ALA A 139 8.56 -7.05 -6.93
N VAL A 140 8.58 -7.51 -5.68
CA VAL A 140 7.88 -8.74 -5.27
C VAL A 140 6.38 -8.58 -5.39
N ALA A 141 5.82 -7.49 -4.87
CA ALA A 141 4.37 -7.26 -4.87
C ALA A 141 3.78 -7.22 -6.28
N LEU A 142 4.48 -6.66 -7.25
CA LEU A 142 4.02 -6.58 -8.64
C LEU A 142 4.19 -7.88 -9.43
N SER A 143 5.13 -8.75 -9.02
CA SER A 143 5.54 -9.91 -9.82
C SER A 143 4.60 -11.11 -9.77
N HIS A 144 3.56 -11.06 -8.95
CA HIS A 144 2.52 -12.10 -8.93
C HIS A 144 1.17 -11.62 -9.51
N HIS A 145 1.17 -10.48 -10.22
CA HIS A 145 0.00 -9.91 -10.89
C HIS A 145 -1.21 -9.69 -9.97
N PRO A 146 -1.03 -8.92 -8.88
CA PRO A 146 -2.14 -8.61 -7.97
C PRO A 146 -3.18 -7.72 -8.65
N LYS A 147 -4.41 -7.72 -8.12
CA LYS A 147 -5.45 -6.74 -8.47
C LYS A 147 -5.49 -5.57 -7.50
N LEU A 148 -5.08 -5.79 -6.27
CA LEU A 148 -5.01 -4.76 -5.24
C LEU A 148 -3.59 -4.64 -4.70
N LEU A 149 -3.05 -3.42 -4.69
CA LEU A 149 -1.82 -3.10 -3.96
C LEU A 149 -2.18 -2.38 -2.66
N ILE A 150 -1.61 -2.85 -1.56
CA ILE A 150 -1.68 -2.19 -0.24
C ILE A 150 -0.27 -1.80 0.16
N LEU A 151 -0.03 -0.50 0.25
CA LEU A 151 1.29 0.09 0.36
C LEU A 151 1.37 0.93 1.65
N ASP A 152 2.10 0.44 2.65
CA ASP A 152 2.30 1.17 3.91
C ASP A 152 3.63 1.90 3.89
N GLU A 153 3.56 3.25 3.76
CA GLU A 153 4.72 4.16 3.67
C GLU A 153 5.71 3.79 2.55
N ALA A 154 5.23 3.28 1.41
CA ALA A 154 6.05 2.66 0.35
C ALA A 154 6.95 3.65 -0.42
N THR A 155 6.78 4.97 -0.25
CA THR A 155 7.66 6.00 -0.82
C THR A 155 8.66 6.55 0.20
N SER A 156 8.52 6.16 1.47
CA SER A 156 9.39 6.63 2.57
C SER A 156 10.83 6.14 2.38
N GLY A 157 11.78 7.07 2.51
CA GLY A 157 13.22 6.75 2.40
C GLY A 157 13.74 6.55 0.98
N LEU A 158 12.94 6.86 -0.04
CA LEU A 158 13.36 6.94 -1.42
C LEU A 158 13.89 8.35 -1.73
N ASP A 159 14.88 8.45 -2.61
CA ASP A 159 15.28 9.72 -3.19
C ASP A 159 14.18 10.25 -4.15
N PRO A 160 14.14 11.56 -4.43
CA PRO A 160 13.05 12.15 -5.22
C PRO A 160 12.89 11.55 -6.61
N VAL A 161 13.97 11.22 -7.32
CA VAL A 161 13.91 10.66 -8.67
C VAL A 161 13.29 9.28 -8.67
N MET A 162 13.75 8.43 -7.73
CA MET A 162 13.20 7.08 -7.59
C MET A 162 11.76 7.07 -7.10
N ARG A 163 11.40 8.06 -6.29
CA ARG A 163 10.02 8.23 -5.82
C ARG A 163 9.09 8.51 -6.99
N ASP A 164 9.43 9.46 -7.85
CA ASP A 164 8.65 9.79 -9.04
C ASP A 164 8.52 8.57 -9.98
N GLU A 165 9.61 7.83 -10.22
CA GLU A 165 9.58 6.59 -11.03
C GLU A 165 8.61 5.53 -10.45
N ILE A 166 8.56 5.37 -9.13
CA ILE A 166 7.65 4.43 -8.47
C ILE A 166 6.20 4.92 -8.54
N LEU A 167 5.96 6.23 -8.39
CA LEU A 167 4.63 6.81 -8.55
C LEU A 167 4.10 6.62 -9.97
N ASP A 168 4.95 6.72 -10.99
CA ASP A 168 4.60 6.42 -12.39
C ASP A 168 4.19 4.94 -12.57
N ILE A 169 4.92 4.01 -11.93
CA ILE A 169 4.55 2.57 -11.94
C ILE A 169 3.17 2.36 -11.29
N PHE A 170 2.85 3.07 -10.21
CA PHE A 170 1.54 2.97 -9.56
C PHE A 170 0.42 3.54 -10.44
N ASN A 171 0.65 4.66 -11.12
CA ASN A 171 -0.28 5.21 -12.10
C ASN A 171 -0.51 4.24 -13.27
N ASP A 172 0.56 3.62 -13.78
CA ASP A 172 0.45 2.62 -14.85
C ASP A 172 -0.31 1.38 -14.40
N PHE A 173 -0.16 0.96 -13.15
CA PHE A 173 -0.85 -0.20 -12.58
C PHE A 173 -2.38 -0.01 -12.58
N THR A 174 -2.88 1.19 -12.27
CA THR A 174 -4.33 1.48 -12.21
C THR A 174 -4.94 1.87 -13.55
N ARG A 175 -4.18 1.88 -14.67
CA ARG A 175 -4.76 1.99 -16.02
C ARG A 175 -5.67 0.81 -16.37
N ASP A 176 -5.44 -0.34 -15.77
CA ASP A 176 -6.42 -1.43 -15.78
C ASP A 176 -7.48 -1.13 -14.70
N GLU A 177 -8.71 -0.85 -15.14
CA GLU A 177 -9.83 -0.50 -14.25
C GLU A 177 -10.19 -1.60 -13.24
N SER A 178 -9.65 -2.81 -13.40
CA SER A 178 -9.81 -3.90 -12.43
C SER A 178 -8.78 -3.85 -11.29
N HIS A 179 -7.76 -3.01 -11.39
CA HIS A 179 -6.72 -2.83 -10.39
C HIS A 179 -7.04 -1.66 -9.47
N ALA A 180 -6.50 -1.68 -8.26
CA ALA A 180 -6.64 -0.57 -7.31
C ALA A 180 -5.45 -0.49 -6.37
N ILE A 181 -5.24 0.68 -5.76
CA ILE A 181 -4.17 0.91 -4.79
C ILE A 181 -4.72 1.58 -3.54
N LEU A 182 -4.39 1.03 -2.38
CA LEU A 182 -4.44 1.72 -1.09
C LEU A 182 -3.01 2.06 -0.68
N ILE A 183 -2.68 3.33 -0.61
CA ILE A 183 -1.34 3.80 -0.20
C ILE A 183 -1.42 4.66 1.05
N SER A 184 -0.72 4.28 2.11
CA SER A 184 -0.53 5.16 3.26
C SER A 184 0.73 6.01 3.05
N SER A 185 0.64 7.28 3.40
CA SER A 185 1.80 8.17 3.42
C SER A 185 1.57 9.36 4.36
N HIS A 186 2.66 9.90 4.90
CA HIS A 186 2.71 11.21 5.54
C HIS A 186 3.25 12.30 4.58
N ILE A 187 3.66 11.94 3.36
CA ILE A 187 4.17 12.84 2.34
C ILE A 187 3.00 13.22 1.42
N VAL A 188 2.38 14.36 1.73
CA VAL A 188 1.17 14.82 1.02
C VAL A 188 1.43 15.05 -0.48
N SER A 189 2.61 15.56 -0.85
CA SER A 189 2.97 15.83 -2.24
C SER A 189 3.00 14.58 -3.14
N ASP A 190 3.29 13.40 -2.58
CA ASP A 190 3.25 12.16 -3.35
C ASP A 190 1.80 11.78 -3.67
N LEU A 191 0.95 11.89 -2.65
CA LEU A 191 -0.46 11.54 -2.77
C LEU A 191 -1.23 12.53 -3.67
N GLU A 192 -0.89 13.81 -3.62
CA GLU A 192 -1.44 14.82 -4.52
C GLU A 192 -1.21 14.47 -5.99
N LYS A 193 -0.06 13.89 -6.32
CA LYS A 193 0.29 13.50 -7.70
C LYS A 193 -0.54 12.34 -8.23
N ILE A 194 -0.86 11.34 -7.40
CA ILE A 194 -1.38 10.06 -7.89
C ILE A 194 -2.76 9.66 -7.38
N CYS A 195 -3.21 10.20 -6.22
CA CYS A 195 -4.47 9.75 -5.63
C CYS A 195 -5.70 10.34 -6.31
N ASP A 196 -6.73 9.52 -6.45
CA ASP A 196 -8.07 9.92 -6.86
C ASP A 196 -8.92 10.31 -5.65
N TYR A 197 -8.73 9.60 -4.53
CA TYR A 197 -9.44 9.82 -3.26
C TYR A 197 -8.46 9.95 -2.10
N VAL A 198 -8.90 10.66 -1.07
CA VAL A 198 -8.15 10.87 0.16
C VAL A 198 -8.97 10.43 1.36
N ALA A 199 -8.41 9.54 2.17
CA ALA A 199 -8.89 9.16 3.50
C ALA A 199 -7.97 9.78 4.55
N PHE A 200 -8.45 10.77 5.30
CA PHE A 200 -7.64 11.46 6.31
C PHE A 200 -7.94 10.93 7.71
N LEU A 201 -6.93 10.30 8.31
CA LEU A 201 -6.95 9.81 9.69
C LEU A 201 -6.29 10.80 10.64
N HIS A 202 -6.94 11.06 11.76
CA HIS A 202 -6.38 11.84 12.87
C HIS A 202 -6.73 11.17 14.20
N LYS A 203 -5.71 10.80 14.99
CA LYS A 203 -5.86 10.18 16.32
C LYS A 203 -6.88 9.04 16.35
N GLY A 204 -6.79 8.14 15.38
CA GLY A 204 -7.64 6.96 15.27
C GLY A 204 -9.01 7.17 14.63
N ASN A 205 -9.36 8.39 14.27
CA ASN A 205 -10.64 8.73 13.65
C ASN A 205 -10.47 9.08 12.17
N LEU A 206 -11.40 8.65 11.34
CA LEU A 206 -11.50 9.13 9.96
C LEU A 206 -12.16 10.50 9.96
N VAL A 207 -11.39 11.54 9.65
CA VAL A 207 -11.88 12.93 9.63
C VAL A 207 -12.61 13.23 8.34
N LEU A 208 -12.13 12.71 7.21
CA LEU A 208 -12.78 12.83 5.92
C LEU A 208 -12.39 11.66 5.00
N PHE A 209 -13.28 11.36 4.08
CA PHE A 209 -13.05 10.56 2.89
C PHE A 209 -13.71 11.24 1.71
N GLU A 210 -12.92 11.70 0.75
CA GLU A 210 -13.46 12.50 -0.36
C GLU A 210 -12.60 12.31 -1.62
N GLU A 211 -13.16 12.55 -2.77
CA GLU A 211 -12.47 12.68 -4.05
C GLU A 211 -11.52 13.89 -4.02
N LYS A 212 -10.29 13.70 -4.49
CA LYS A 212 -9.23 14.73 -4.41
C LYS A 212 -9.65 16.03 -5.10
N ASP A 213 -10.20 15.95 -6.31
CA ASP A 213 -10.60 17.15 -7.07
C ASP A 213 -11.68 17.94 -6.35
N ARG A 214 -12.64 17.28 -5.71
CA ARG A 214 -13.64 17.95 -4.87
C ARG A 214 -13.03 18.63 -3.63
N LEU A 215 -11.97 18.06 -3.05
CA LEU A 215 -11.27 18.72 -1.94
C LEU A 215 -10.59 20.00 -2.43
N LEU A 216 -9.94 19.98 -3.58
CA LEU A 216 -9.25 21.14 -4.17
C LEU A 216 -10.25 22.24 -4.57
N GLU A 217 -11.47 21.88 -4.96
CA GLU A 217 -12.53 22.85 -5.26
C GLU A 217 -13.14 23.48 -4.01
N LYS A 218 -13.28 22.72 -2.91
CA LYS A 218 -13.95 23.18 -1.67
C LYS A 218 -13.05 23.99 -0.75
N TYR A 219 -11.74 23.73 -0.77
CA TYR A 219 -10.80 24.30 0.19
C TYR A 219 -9.71 25.10 -0.51
N GLY A 220 -9.48 26.31 -0.05
CA GLY A 220 -8.40 27.20 -0.49
C GLY A 220 -7.56 27.66 0.69
N ILE A 221 -6.28 27.94 0.47
CA ILE A 221 -5.41 28.54 1.48
C ILE A 221 -5.48 30.06 1.30
N ILE A 222 -5.96 30.78 2.33
CA ILE A 222 -5.93 32.24 2.40
C ILE A 222 -4.68 32.61 3.20
N GLN A 223 -3.69 33.23 2.56
CA GLN A 223 -2.60 33.89 3.28
C GLN A 223 -3.03 35.29 3.71
N CYS A 224 -3.18 35.50 5.01
CA CYS A 224 -3.40 36.83 5.58
C CYS A 224 -2.04 37.41 5.98
N THR A 225 -1.75 38.63 5.52
CA THR A 225 -0.58 39.46 5.94
C THR A 225 -0.93 40.28 7.16
#